data_4adad4ba3e7f897cb0c7b03fa765843f
#
_entry.id   4adad4ba3e7f897cb0c7b03fa765843f
#
_cell.length_a   1.000
_cell.length_b   1.000
_cell.length_c   1.000
_cell.angle_alpha   90.00
_cell.angle_beta   90.00
_cell.angle_gamma   90.00
#
_symmetry.space_group_name_H-M   'P 1'
#
loop_
_entity.id
_entity.type
_entity.pdbx_description
1 polymer ?
#
loop_
_entity_poly.entity_id
_entity_poly.type
_entity_poly.pdbx_seq_one_letter_code
_entity_poly.pdbx_strand_id
1 'polypeptide(L)'
;MAAEAKPLPGSVVRGAEEEDLRAEHLMLDPRPREEMNQMVMEAMTKTTPAFWIAISVLGLVVLVCLFGVWIYQALTGMGVAGVRRPVFWGIYIATFVFWIGISHAGTFVSAILRVFKAEFRRPFTRAAELMTTFGLAAGALYPLIHLGRVWVFYWMVPYPNSRWLWPNFRSALVWDFLAITTYLISSTIYLYLPLIPDLAMARDHSTGLRQRIYRILALGWRGT
;
A
#
# COMPACT_ATOMS: atom_id res chain seq x y z
N MET A 1 3.72 39.99 -3.60
CA MET A 1 2.70 40.00 -4.66
C MET A 1 2.22 38.56 -4.82
N ALA A 2 1.08 38.23 -4.21
CA ALA A 2 0.44 36.97 -4.38
C ALA A 2 -0.27 36.96 -5.74
N ALA A 3 0.04 35.97 -6.58
CA ALA A 3 -0.64 35.78 -7.84
C ALA A 3 -2.06 35.28 -7.57
N GLU A 4 -3.03 36.12 -7.88
CA GLU A 4 -4.46 35.83 -7.83
C GLU A 4 -4.77 34.65 -8.78
N ALA A 5 -5.20 33.54 -8.23
CA ALA A 5 -5.57 32.33 -9.00
C ALA A 5 -6.84 32.64 -9.81
N LYS A 6 -6.74 32.55 -11.14
CA LYS A 6 -7.83 32.74 -12.08
C LYS A 6 -8.92 31.65 -11.85
N PRO A 7 -10.19 32.01 -11.65
CA PRO A 7 -11.24 31.02 -11.38
C PRO A 7 -11.50 30.13 -12.61
N LEU A 8 -11.67 28.83 -12.36
CA LEU A 8 -12.05 27.82 -13.33
C LEU A 8 -13.51 28.02 -13.82
N PRO A 9 -13.88 27.57 -15.04
CA PRO A 9 -15.22 27.78 -15.57
C PRO A 9 -16.31 27.11 -14.71
N GLY A 10 -17.37 27.85 -14.48
CA GLY A 10 -18.40 27.81 -13.44
C GLY A 10 -19.13 26.50 -13.06
N SER A 11 -18.91 25.37 -13.72
CA SER A 11 -19.59 24.10 -13.35
C SER A 11 -18.75 23.21 -12.42
N VAL A 12 -17.43 23.26 -12.53
CA VAL A 12 -16.50 22.46 -11.68
C VAL A 12 -16.31 23.15 -10.32
N VAL A 13 -16.33 24.50 -10.32
CA VAL A 13 -16.17 25.31 -9.09
C VAL A 13 -17.37 25.13 -8.14
N ARG A 14 -18.60 25.12 -8.66
CA ARG A 14 -19.79 24.92 -7.80
C ARG A 14 -19.81 23.58 -7.08
N GLY A 15 -19.43 22.51 -7.77
CA GLY A 15 -19.37 21.18 -7.13
C GLY A 15 -18.30 21.09 -6.04
N ALA A 16 -17.15 21.75 -6.22
CA ALA A 16 -16.08 21.79 -5.24
C ALA A 16 -16.42 22.66 -4.03
N GLU A 17 -17.08 23.82 -4.25
CA GLU A 17 -17.54 24.69 -3.16
C GLU A 17 -18.66 24.04 -2.34
N GLU A 18 -19.63 23.39 -2.98
CA GLU A 18 -20.69 22.65 -2.27
C GLU A 18 -20.14 21.45 -1.49
N GLU A 19 -19.13 20.79 -2.02
CA GLU A 19 -18.46 19.69 -1.35
C GLU A 19 -17.61 20.16 -0.16
N ASP A 20 -16.98 21.33 -0.26
CA ASP A 20 -16.25 21.97 0.84
C ASP A 20 -17.18 22.44 1.96
N LEU A 21 -18.31 23.09 1.61
CA LEU A 21 -19.31 23.52 2.60
C LEU A 21 -19.93 22.33 3.35
N ARG A 22 -20.17 21.20 2.66
CA ARG A 22 -20.65 19.97 3.31
C ARG A 22 -19.60 19.36 4.23
N ALA A 23 -18.32 19.43 3.86
CA ALA A 23 -17.23 18.93 4.70
C ALA A 23 -17.06 19.77 5.97
N GLU A 24 -17.28 21.07 5.89
CA GLU A 24 -17.19 21.99 7.03
C GLU A 24 -18.23 21.67 8.11
N HIS A 25 -19.46 21.25 7.72
CA HIS A 25 -20.50 20.83 8.65
C HIS A 25 -20.17 19.53 9.41
N LEU A 26 -19.23 18.71 8.91
CA LEU A 26 -18.78 17.48 9.55
C LEU A 26 -17.59 17.69 10.50
N MET A 27 -16.99 18.88 10.50
CA MET A 27 -15.87 19.20 11.36
C MET A 27 -16.38 19.80 12.67
N LEU A 28 -16.00 19.18 13.80
CA LEU A 28 -16.28 19.71 15.13
C LEU A 28 -15.53 21.01 15.43
N ASP A 29 -14.39 21.22 14.76
CA ASP A 29 -13.53 22.40 14.90
C ASP A 29 -12.96 22.75 13.50
N PRO A 30 -13.72 23.53 12.69
CA PRO A 30 -13.28 23.91 11.36
C PRO A 30 -12.08 24.86 11.44
N ARG A 31 -10.94 24.40 10.88
CA ARG A 31 -9.70 25.17 10.84
C ARG A 31 -9.36 25.59 9.42
N PRO A 32 -8.65 26.74 9.23
CA PRO A 32 -8.14 27.14 7.93
C PRO A 32 -7.29 26.02 7.31
N ARG A 33 -7.38 25.86 5.99
CA ARG A 33 -6.61 24.82 5.24
C ARG A 33 -5.12 24.90 5.51
N GLU A 34 -4.58 26.12 5.63
CA GLU A 34 -3.15 26.34 5.89
C GLU A 34 -2.74 25.78 7.25
N GLU A 35 -3.56 25.98 8.29
CA GLU A 35 -3.31 25.43 9.62
C GLU A 35 -3.37 23.91 9.61
N MET A 36 -4.35 23.30 8.90
CA MET A 36 -4.43 21.86 8.74
C MET A 36 -3.21 21.30 7.99
N ASN A 37 -2.76 21.96 6.93
CA ASN A 37 -1.56 21.57 6.19
C ASN A 37 -0.31 21.63 7.07
N GLN A 38 -0.17 22.68 7.89
CA GLN A 38 0.93 22.81 8.84
C GLN A 38 0.91 21.70 9.90
N MET A 39 -0.24 21.35 10.45
CA MET A 39 -0.38 20.24 11.41
C MET A 39 0.04 18.90 10.79
N VAL A 40 -0.38 18.64 9.56
CA VAL A 40 0.00 17.40 8.84
C VAL A 40 1.51 17.39 8.56
N MET A 41 2.07 18.49 8.09
CA MET A 41 3.51 18.62 7.84
C MET A 41 4.33 18.50 9.13
N GLU A 42 3.84 19.06 10.23
CA GLU A 42 4.47 18.91 11.53
C GLU A 42 4.48 17.46 12.00
N ALA A 43 3.37 16.74 11.87
CA ALA A 43 3.28 15.31 12.19
C ALA A 43 4.23 14.45 11.31
N MET A 44 4.45 14.83 10.04
CA MET A 44 5.37 14.15 9.12
C MET A 44 6.85 14.46 9.38
N THR A 45 7.15 15.60 9.98
CA THR A 45 8.55 16.08 10.13
C THR A 45 9.08 15.99 11.56
N LYS A 46 8.21 16.15 12.56
CA LYS A 46 8.57 16.11 13.98
C LYS A 46 8.24 14.74 14.57
N THR A 47 9.23 13.86 14.61
CA THR A 47 9.12 12.55 15.24
C THR A 47 9.84 12.53 16.60
N THR A 48 9.23 11.86 17.58
CA THR A 48 9.84 11.70 18.89
C THR A 48 11.00 10.69 18.86
N PRO A 49 12.04 10.83 19.72
CA PRO A 49 13.07 9.81 19.82
C PRO A 49 12.55 8.41 20.14
N ALA A 50 11.47 8.32 20.94
CA ALA A 50 10.80 7.06 21.24
C ALA A 50 10.27 6.33 20.00
N PHE A 51 9.78 7.07 19.01
CA PHE A 51 9.34 6.51 17.73
C PHE A 51 10.52 5.86 16.97
N TRP A 52 11.68 6.53 16.92
CA TRP A 52 12.85 6.00 16.26
C TRP A 52 13.42 4.76 16.96
N ILE A 53 13.41 4.76 18.30
CA ILE A 53 13.79 3.57 19.09
C ILE A 53 12.85 2.41 18.80
N ALA A 54 11.54 2.65 18.85
CA ALA A 54 10.54 1.62 18.58
C ALA A 54 10.67 1.04 17.16
N ILE A 55 10.81 1.89 16.14
CA ILE A 55 11.02 1.42 14.75
C ILE A 55 12.33 0.66 14.59
N SER A 56 13.42 1.11 15.24
CA SER A 56 14.72 0.42 15.18
C SER A 56 14.65 -0.96 15.83
N VAL A 57 14.02 -1.09 16.99
CA VAL A 57 13.83 -2.38 17.68
C VAL A 57 12.93 -3.30 16.86
N LEU A 58 11.78 -2.82 16.38
CA LEU A 58 10.89 -3.62 15.53
C LEU A 58 11.56 -4.01 14.21
N GLY A 59 12.29 -3.09 13.59
CA GLY A 59 13.06 -3.36 12.38
C GLY A 59 14.13 -4.42 12.58
N LEU A 60 14.84 -4.38 13.71
CA LEU A 60 15.82 -5.39 14.07
C LEU A 60 15.18 -6.77 14.29
N VAL A 61 14.04 -6.82 15.00
CA VAL A 61 13.28 -8.06 15.20
C VAL A 61 12.83 -8.64 13.86
N VAL A 62 12.29 -7.82 12.98
CA VAL A 62 11.87 -8.25 11.63
C VAL A 62 13.07 -8.75 10.83
N LEU A 63 14.21 -8.04 10.86
CA LEU A 63 15.44 -8.46 10.17
C LEU A 63 15.92 -9.82 10.68
N VAL A 64 16.03 -9.99 11.99
CA VAL A 64 16.51 -11.26 12.58
C VAL A 64 15.54 -12.40 12.32
N CYS A 65 14.24 -12.19 12.53
CA CYS A 65 13.23 -13.23 12.34
C CYS A 65 13.02 -13.55 10.85
N LEU A 66 12.90 -12.53 9.99
CA LEU A 66 12.63 -12.75 8.57
C LEU A 66 13.86 -13.33 7.87
N PHE A 67 15.03 -12.71 8.00
CA PHE A 67 16.21 -13.17 7.29
C PHE A 67 16.92 -14.33 7.98
N GLY A 68 17.07 -14.31 9.31
CA GLY A 68 17.73 -15.38 10.05
C GLY A 68 16.96 -16.69 9.97
N VAL A 69 15.69 -16.68 10.35
CA VAL A 69 14.84 -17.89 10.36
C VAL A 69 14.54 -18.34 8.93
N TRP A 70 14.29 -17.41 8.01
CA TRP A 70 14.01 -17.73 6.62
C TRP A 70 15.23 -18.33 5.90
N ILE A 71 16.43 -17.77 6.09
CA ILE A 71 17.66 -18.32 5.55
C ILE A 71 17.91 -19.72 6.13
N TYR A 72 17.72 -19.90 7.43
CA TYR A 72 17.81 -21.21 8.07
C TYR A 72 16.85 -22.21 7.42
N GLN A 73 15.59 -21.82 7.21
CA GLN A 73 14.60 -22.68 6.52
C GLN A 73 14.99 -22.96 5.06
N ALA A 74 15.49 -21.98 4.32
CA ALA A 74 15.91 -22.15 2.93
C ALA A 74 17.08 -23.13 2.80
N LEU A 75 18.00 -23.13 3.77
CA LEU A 75 19.15 -24.03 3.80
C LEU A 75 18.81 -25.45 4.30
N THR A 76 17.93 -25.57 5.30
CA THR A 76 17.57 -26.87 5.91
C THR A 76 16.34 -27.52 5.27
N GLY A 77 15.52 -26.74 4.57
CA GLY A 77 14.30 -27.22 3.89
C GLY A 77 13.03 -27.02 4.71
N MET A 78 11.88 -27.19 4.03
CA MET A 78 10.55 -26.92 4.59
C MET A 78 10.15 -27.82 5.77
N GLY A 79 10.88 -28.90 6.02
CA GLY A 79 10.63 -29.80 7.14
C GLY A 79 10.72 -29.12 8.51
N VAL A 80 11.56 -28.10 8.66
CA VAL A 80 11.68 -27.33 9.92
C VAL A 80 10.44 -26.51 10.24
N ALA A 81 9.65 -26.17 9.24
CA ALA A 81 8.36 -25.47 9.40
C ALA A 81 7.18 -26.41 9.67
N GLY A 82 7.43 -27.71 9.90
CA GLY A 82 6.40 -28.72 10.15
C GLY A 82 5.59 -29.12 8.90
N VAL A 83 5.97 -28.64 7.72
CA VAL A 83 5.29 -28.98 6.46
C VAL A 83 5.79 -30.32 5.94
N ARG A 84 4.91 -31.33 5.93
CA ARG A 84 5.24 -32.74 5.55
C ARG A 84 4.21 -33.29 4.57
N ARG A 85 4.65 -34.29 3.78
CA ARG A 85 3.72 -35.08 2.95
C ARG A 85 2.66 -35.77 3.80
N PRO A 86 1.43 -35.97 3.31
CA PRO A 86 0.93 -35.62 1.97
C PRO A 86 0.43 -34.16 1.86
N VAL A 87 0.29 -33.43 2.97
CA VAL A 87 -0.31 -32.09 3.02
C VAL A 87 0.80 -31.07 3.22
N PHE A 88 1.07 -30.29 2.18
CA PHE A 88 2.02 -29.17 2.23
C PHE A 88 1.39 -27.84 2.67
N TRP A 89 0.21 -27.89 3.26
CA TRP A 89 -0.51 -26.75 3.81
C TRP A 89 -0.16 -26.60 5.28
N GLY A 90 0.28 -25.42 5.65
CA GLY A 90 0.69 -25.14 7.01
C GLY A 90 0.41 -23.70 7.38
N ILE A 91 1.05 -23.25 8.45
CA ILE A 91 0.88 -21.92 9.01
C ILE A 91 1.12 -20.81 7.96
N TYR A 92 2.01 -21.02 7.00
CA TYR A 92 2.31 -20.02 5.96
C TYR A 92 1.11 -19.73 5.08
N ILE A 93 0.38 -20.74 4.63
CA ILE A 93 -0.81 -20.54 3.79
C ILE A 93 -1.94 -19.93 4.62
N ALA A 94 -2.14 -20.41 5.87
CA ALA A 94 -3.12 -19.81 6.75
C ALA A 94 -2.86 -18.31 7.00
N THR A 95 -1.61 -17.96 7.25
CA THR A 95 -1.22 -16.56 7.48
C THR A 95 -1.26 -15.73 6.19
N PHE A 96 -0.91 -16.32 5.04
CA PHE A 96 -1.10 -15.69 3.74
C PHE A 96 -2.56 -15.30 3.51
N VAL A 97 -3.48 -16.26 3.67
CA VAL A 97 -4.93 -16.03 3.51
C VAL A 97 -5.43 -14.98 4.51
N PHE A 98 -4.92 -14.98 5.74
CA PHE A 98 -5.24 -13.95 6.74
C PHE A 98 -4.86 -12.54 6.25
N TRP A 99 -3.64 -12.34 5.76
CA TRP A 99 -3.22 -11.03 5.25
C TRP A 99 -3.97 -10.59 4.00
N ILE A 100 -4.25 -11.53 3.09
CA ILE A 100 -5.11 -11.25 1.93
C ILE A 100 -6.53 -10.88 2.38
N GLY A 101 -7.07 -11.56 3.40
CA GLY A 101 -8.36 -11.22 3.99
C GLY A 101 -8.41 -9.80 4.55
N ILE A 102 -7.38 -9.37 5.29
CA ILE A 102 -7.24 -7.98 5.77
C ILE A 102 -7.21 -6.99 4.59
N SER A 103 -6.43 -7.30 3.57
CA SER A 103 -6.34 -6.47 2.37
C SER A 103 -7.69 -6.33 1.66
N HIS A 104 -8.43 -7.42 1.49
CA HIS A 104 -9.77 -7.39 0.90
C HIS A 104 -10.78 -6.61 1.76
N ALA A 105 -10.71 -6.73 3.09
CA ALA A 105 -11.56 -5.97 4.00
C ALA A 105 -11.35 -4.46 3.82
N GLY A 106 -10.10 -4.00 3.71
CA GLY A 106 -9.81 -2.58 3.45
C GLY A 106 -10.36 -2.10 2.12
N THR A 107 -10.14 -2.86 1.05
CA THR A 107 -10.69 -2.53 -0.28
C THR A 107 -12.22 -2.50 -0.25
N PHE A 108 -12.85 -3.48 0.42
CA PHE A 108 -14.31 -3.57 0.52
C PHE A 108 -14.90 -2.37 1.27
N VAL A 109 -14.32 -1.98 2.41
CA VAL A 109 -14.76 -0.80 3.18
C VAL A 109 -14.64 0.46 2.33
N SER A 110 -13.52 0.69 1.67
CA SER A 110 -13.33 1.85 0.79
C SER A 110 -14.34 1.86 -0.36
N ALA A 111 -14.56 0.72 -1.01
CA ALA A 111 -15.48 0.61 -2.14
C ALA A 111 -16.93 0.84 -1.71
N ILE A 112 -17.38 0.21 -0.62
CA ILE A 112 -18.77 0.32 -0.15
C ILE A 112 -19.12 1.74 0.26
N LEU A 113 -18.21 2.42 1.00
CA LEU A 113 -18.41 3.80 1.40
C LEU A 113 -18.49 4.75 0.19
N ARG A 114 -17.78 4.43 -0.89
CA ARG A 114 -17.81 5.21 -2.13
C ARG A 114 -19.11 4.97 -2.91
N VAL A 115 -19.56 3.72 -3.02
CA VAL A 115 -20.82 3.36 -3.70
C VAL A 115 -22.03 4.02 -3.02
N PHE A 116 -22.09 3.96 -1.70
CA PHE A 116 -23.15 4.60 -0.91
C PHE A 116 -22.99 6.12 -0.76
N LYS A 117 -21.96 6.71 -1.34
CA LYS A 117 -21.65 8.15 -1.24
C LYS A 117 -21.70 8.67 0.20
N ALA A 118 -21.22 7.85 1.16
CA ALA A 118 -21.23 8.21 2.58
C ALA A 118 -20.41 9.48 2.81
N GLU A 119 -20.98 10.50 3.43
CA GLU A 119 -20.31 11.80 3.63
C GLU A 119 -19.09 11.69 4.55
N PHE A 120 -19.15 10.82 5.57
CA PHE A 120 -18.05 10.57 6.51
C PHE A 120 -16.92 9.69 5.94
N ARG A 121 -16.97 9.30 4.67
CA ARG A 121 -16.02 8.34 4.05
C ARG A 121 -14.57 8.84 4.00
N ARG A 122 -14.36 10.15 3.88
CA ARG A 122 -13.03 10.73 3.56
C ARG A 122 -11.90 10.25 4.46
N PRO A 123 -11.98 10.36 5.82
CA PRO A 123 -10.93 9.88 6.70
C PRO A 123 -10.79 8.36 6.68
N PHE A 124 -11.92 7.62 6.61
CA PHE A 124 -11.91 6.17 6.63
C PHE A 124 -11.38 5.54 5.35
N THR A 125 -11.67 6.14 4.18
CA THR A 125 -11.21 5.63 2.89
C THR A 125 -9.68 5.58 2.84
N ARG A 126 -8.98 6.61 3.29
CA ARG A 126 -7.51 6.62 3.31
C ARG A 126 -6.91 5.57 4.23
N ALA A 127 -7.46 5.42 5.44
CA ALA A 127 -7.03 4.39 6.38
C ALA A 127 -7.27 2.98 5.79
N ALA A 128 -8.41 2.76 5.17
CA ALA A 128 -8.76 1.48 4.54
C ALA A 128 -7.85 1.16 3.33
N GLU A 129 -7.53 2.14 2.50
CA GLU A 129 -6.61 1.99 1.37
C GLU A 129 -5.18 1.67 1.83
N LEU A 130 -4.70 2.32 2.89
CA LEU A 130 -3.42 1.99 3.51
C LEU A 130 -3.42 0.57 4.08
N MET A 131 -4.46 0.18 4.81
CA MET A 131 -4.62 -1.18 5.34
C MET A 131 -4.57 -2.23 4.22
N THR A 132 -5.25 -1.97 3.09
CA THR A 132 -5.20 -2.82 1.89
C THR A 132 -3.77 -3.00 1.41
N THR A 133 -3.02 -1.92 1.23
CA THR A 133 -1.68 -1.95 0.67
C THR A 133 -0.69 -2.65 1.59
N PHE A 134 -0.73 -2.37 2.90
CA PHE A 134 0.14 -3.03 3.87
C PHE A 134 -0.20 -4.53 4.02
N GLY A 135 -1.48 -4.88 4.11
CA GLY A 135 -1.91 -6.26 4.16
C GLY A 135 -1.48 -7.06 2.94
N LEU A 136 -1.63 -6.45 1.76
CA LEU A 136 -1.22 -7.06 0.50
C LEU A 136 0.30 -7.21 0.37
N ALA A 137 1.06 -6.20 0.78
CA ALA A 137 2.53 -6.27 0.79
C ALA A 137 3.03 -7.38 1.72
N ALA A 138 2.46 -7.49 2.92
CA ALA A 138 2.75 -8.59 3.84
C ALA A 138 2.37 -9.94 3.22
N GLY A 139 1.16 -10.06 2.65
CA GLY A 139 0.70 -11.26 1.96
C GLY A 139 1.62 -11.70 0.81
N ALA A 140 2.09 -10.75 -0.01
CA ALA A 140 2.95 -11.01 -1.15
C ALA A 140 4.32 -11.62 -0.79
N LEU A 141 4.77 -11.49 0.46
CA LEU A 141 6.01 -12.14 0.94
C LEU A 141 5.83 -13.64 1.18
N TYR A 142 4.64 -14.11 1.53
CA TYR A 142 4.41 -15.51 1.90
C TYR A 142 4.66 -16.51 0.77
N PRO A 143 4.28 -16.27 -0.49
CA PRO A 143 4.67 -17.16 -1.59
C PRO A 143 6.18 -17.38 -1.68
N LEU A 144 6.98 -16.34 -1.49
CA LEU A 144 8.44 -16.43 -1.51
C LEU A 144 8.97 -17.24 -0.32
N ILE A 145 8.40 -17.03 0.88
CA ILE A 145 8.78 -17.77 2.10
C ILE A 145 8.39 -19.24 1.97
N HIS A 146 7.22 -19.53 1.38
CA HIS A 146 6.69 -20.89 1.24
C HIS A 146 7.36 -21.72 0.15
N LEU A 147 8.05 -21.12 -0.80
CA LEU A 147 8.76 -21.83 -1.87
C LEU A 147 9.84 -22.80 -1.36
N GLY A 148 10.35 -22.63 -0.16
CA GLY A 148 11.46 -23.38 0.38
C GLY A 148 12.79 -23.05 -0.32
N ARG A 149 12.88 -23.30 -1.61
CA ARG A 149 14.04 -22.92 -2.46
C ARG A 149 13.75 -21.61 -3.18
N VAL A 150 14.04 -20.50 -2.54
CA VAL A 150 13.66 -19.16 -3.04
C VAL A 150 14.27 -18.84 -4.41
N TRP A 151 15.46 -19.35 -4.70
CA TRP A 151 16.16 -19.12 -5.99
C TRP A 151 15.47 -19.73 -7.20
N VAL A 152 14.46 -20.60 -7.01
CA VAL A 152 13.65 -21.15 -8.11
C VAL A 152 12.30 -20.45 -8.25
N PHE A 153 12.13 -19.23 -7.68
CA PHE A 153 10.88 -18.45 -7.75
C PHE A 153 10.37 -18.21 -9.19
N TYR A 154 11.28 -18.16 -10.17
CA TYR A 154 10.94 -17.97 -11.58
C TYR A 154 10.02 -19.07 -12.14
N TRP A 155 9.95 -20.22 -11.47
CA TRP A 155 9.01 -21.28 -11.85
C TRP A 155 7.55 -20.91 -11.59
N MET A 156 7.29 -19.88 -10.79
CA MET A 156 5.93 -19.35 -10.61
C MET A 156 5.50 -18.45 -11.78
N VAL A 157 6.45 -17.92 -12.53
CA VAL A 157 6.15 -17.08 -13.67
C VAL A 157 5.83 -17.96 -14.88
N PRO A 158 4.73 -17.70 -15.62
CA PRO A 158 4.47 -18.41 -16.87
C PRO A 158 5.63 -18.26 -17.85
N TYR A 159 6.19 -19.35 -18.33
CA TYR A 159 7.26 -19.33 -19.34
C TYR A 159 7.10 -20.49 -20.33
N PRO A 160 7.45 -20.29 -21.62
CA PRO A 160 7.53 -21.39 -22.58
C PRO A 160 8.79 -22.23 -22.33
N ASN A 161 8.69 -23.54 -22.56
CA ASN A 161 9.86 -24.40 -22.62
C ASN A 161 10.58 -24.26 -24.00
N SER A 162 11.63 -25.07 -24.22
CA SER A 162 12.37 -25.08 -25.49
C SER A 162 11.52 -25.39 -26.74
N ARG A 163 10.33 -25.96 -26.55
CA ARG A 163 9.35 -26.24 -27.62
C ARG A 163 8.21 -25.22 -27.68
N TRP A 164 8.35 -24.05 -27.02
CA TRP A 164 7.32 -23.00 -26.92
C TRP A 164 5.98 -23.48 -26.29
N LEU A 165 6.02 -24.59 -25.53
CA LEU A 165 4.89 -25.02 -24.73
C LEU A 165 4.97 -24.37 -23.36
N TRP A 166 3.82 -24.15 -22.75
CA TRP A 166 3.67 -23.53 -21.41
C TRP A 166 3.33 -24.59 -20.36
N PRO A 167 4.28 -25.46 -19.96
CA PRO A 167 3.99 -26.64 -19.14
C PRO A 167 3.55 -26.28 -17.73
N ASN A 168 4.03 -25.17 -17.18
CA ASN A 168 3.69 -24.69 -15.84
C ASN A 168 2.34 -23.97 -15.77
N PHE A 169 1.69 -23.68 -16.89
CA PHE A 169 0.40 -22.99 -16.91
C PHE A 169 -0.75 -23.77 -16.27
N ARG A 170 -0.60 -25.09 -16.11
CA ARG A 170 -1.55 -25.94 -15.40
C ARG A 170 -1.37 -25.93 -13.88
N SER A 171 -0.30 -25.33 -13.36
CA SER A 171 -0.03 -25.24 -11.92
C SER A 171 -0.92 -24.18 -11.27
N ALA A 172 -1.57 -24.52 -10.19
CA ALA A 172 -2.30 -23.56 -9.36
C ALA A 172 -1.40 -22.41 -8.86
N LEU A 173 -0.13 -22.70 -8.60
CA LEU A 173 0.85 -21.73 -8.12
C LEU A 173 1.10 -20.58 -9.12
N VAL A 174 1.04 -20.87 -10.43
CA VAL A 174 1.15 -19.85 -11.49
C VAL A 174 -0.04 -18.90 -11.46
N TRP A 175 -1.24 -19.45 -11.25
CA TRP A 175 -2.46 -18.64 -11.15
C TRP A 175 -2.47 -17.79 -9.89
N ASP A 176 -1.99 -18.31 -8.76
CA ASP A 176 -1.82 -17.54 -7.53
C ASP A 176 -0.84 -16.39 -7.73
N PHE A 177 0.29 -16.63 -8.41
CA PHE A 177 1.25 -15.59 -8.75
C PHE A 177 0.61 -14.47 -9.60
N LEU A 178 -0.14 -14.84 -10.64
CA LEU A 178 -0.83 -13.87 -11.49
C LEU A 178 -1.88 -13.08 -10.70
N ALA A 179 -2.68 -13.76 -9.89
CA ALA A 179 -3.71 -13.12 -9.07
C ALA A 179 -3.11 -12.14 -8.06
N ILE A 180 -2.08 -12.55 -7.32
CA ILE A 180 -1.41 -11.71 -6.31
C ILE A 180 -0.76 -10.50 -7.00
N THR A 181 -0.05 -10.71 -8.10
CA THR A 181 0.65 -9.64 -8.82
C THR A 181 -0.35 -8.62 -9.38
N THR A 182 -1.43 -9.10 -10.01
CA THR A 182 -2.48 -8.23 -10.55
C THR A 182 -3.14 -7.42 -9.44
N TYR A 183 -3.47 -8.06 -8.32
CA TYR A 183 -4.08 -7.39 -7.18
C TYR A 183 -3.12 -6.37 -6.53
N LEU A 184 -1.84 -6.70 -6.40
CA LEU A 184 -0.81 -5.80 -5.86
C LEU A 184 -0.66 -4.55 -6.73
N ILE A 185 -0.52 -4.72 -8.04
CA ILE A 185 -0.38 -3.61 -8.99
C ILE A 185 -1.63 -2.73 -8.95
N SER A 186 -2.81 -3.33 -9.08
CA SER A 186 -4.09 -2.60 -9.12
C SER A 186 -4.34 -1.82 -7.82
N SER A 187 -4.11 -2.44 -6.67
CA SER A 187 -4.30 -1.80 -5.36
C SER A 187 -3.28 -0.69 -5.12
N THR A 188 -2.04 -0.88 -5.56
CA THR A 188 -1.00 0.16 -5.47
C THR A 188 -1.36 1.37 -6.33
N ILE A 189 -1.83 1.16 -7.56
CA ILE A 189 -2.30 2.24 -8.44
C ILE A 189 -3.50 2.96 -7.80
N TYR A 190 -4.46 2.19 -7.27
CA TYR A 190 -5.66 2.73 -6.63
C TYR A 190 -5.34 3.62 -5.43
N LEU A 191 -4.36 3.25 -4.60
CA LEU A 191 -3.87 4.08 -3.51
C LEU A 191 -3.06 5.28 -4.01
N TYR A 192 -2.21 5.07 -5.02
CA TYR A 192 -1.27 6.07 -5.47
C TYR A 192 -1.92 7.27 -6.15
N LEU A 193 -2.94 7.04 -7.00
CA LEU A 193 -3.59 8.11 -7.75
C LEU A 193 -4.14 9.24 -6.85
N PRO A 194 -4.89 8.94 -5.77
CA PRO A 194 -5.34 9.97 -4.85
C PRO A 194 -4.24 10.62 -4.01
N LEU A 195 -3.05 9.98 -3.88
CA LEU A 195 -1.91 10.55 -3.14
C LEU A 195 -1.13 11.59 -3.95
N ILE A 196 -1.28 11.65 -5.26
CA ILE A 196 -0.52 12.58 -6.12
C ILE A 196 -0.67 14.04 -5.67
N PRO A 197 -1.86 14.59 -5.40
CA PRO A 197 -2.01 15.94 -4.88
C PRO A 197 -1.34 16.15 -3.51
N ASP A 198 -1.45 15.16 -2.61
CA ASP A 198 -0.84 15.21 -1.27
C ASP A 198 0.70 15.23 -1.37
N LEU A 199 1.26 14.43 -2.28
CA LEU A 199 2.69 14.41 -2.58
C LEU A 199 3.18 15.72 -3.20
N ALA A 200 2.35 16.36 -4.03
CA ALA A 200 2.67 17.68 -4.58
C ALA A 200 2.69 18.75 -3.49
N MET A 201 1.73 18.73 -2.57
CA MET A 201 1.72 19.60 -1.39
C MET A 201 2.96 19.36 -0.52
N ALA A 202 3.30 18.10 -0.23
CA ALA A 202 4.50 17.77 0.52
C ALA A 202 5.79 18.20 -0.19
N ARG A 203 5.85 18.14 -1.53
CA ARG A 203 6.96 18.68 -2.33
C ARG A 203 7.15 20.19 -2.11
N ASP A 204 6.06 20.95 -2.12
CA ASP A 204 6.11 22.39 -2.04
C ASP A 204 6.50 22.89 -0.64
N HIS A 205 6.28 22.08 0.40
CA HIS A 205 6.66 22.35 1.78
C HIS A 205 7.95 21.66 2.22
N SER A 206 8.66 21.00 1.32
CA SER A 206 9.89 20.25 1.63
C SER A 206 11.11 20.84 0.93
N THR A 207 12.32 20.57 1.46
CA THR A 207 13.59 21.01 0.89
C THR A 207 14.56 19.83 0.68
N GLY A 208 15.54 20.01 -0.19
CA GLY A 208 16.63 19.05 -0.39
C GLY A 208 16.20 17.72 -1.01
N LEU A 209 16.68 16.60 -0.44
CA LEU A 209 16.42 15.25 -0.96
C LEU A 209 14.92 14.89 -0.92
N ARG A 210 14.22 15.28 0.15
CA ARG A 210 12.77 15.04 0.30
C ARG A 210 11.99 15.70 -0.82
N GLN A 211 12.30 16.94 -1.16
CA GLN A 211 11.66 17.67 -2.27
C GLN A 211 11.88 16.94 -3.61
N ARG A 212 13.08 16.40 -3.86
CA ARG A 212 13.35 15.63 -5.08
C ARG A 212 12.52 14.37 -5.17
N ILE A 213 12.42 13.62 -4.08
CA ILE A 213 11.61 12.40 -4.00
C ILE A 213 10.14 12.73 -4.26
N TYR A 214 9.59 13.71 -3.55
CA TYR A 214 8.19 14.11 -3.73
C TYR A 214 7.91 14.69 -5.12
N ARG A 215 8.88 15.35 -5.75
CA ARG A 215 8.74 15.82 -7.14
C ARG A 215 8.57 14.67 -8.13
N ILE A 216 9.34 13.60 -7.96
CA ILE A 216 9.24 12.40 -8.81
C ILE A 216 7.89 11.73 -8.55
N LEU A 217 7.55 11.50 -7.30
CA LEU A 217 6.31 10.82 -6.91
C LEU A 217 5.05 11.62 -7.24
N ALA A 218 5.10 12.94 -7.26
CA ALA A 218 3.97 13.78 -7.66
C ALA A 218 3.75 13.86 -9.17
N LEU A 219 4.56 13.17 -10.00
CA LEU A 219 4.44 13.13 -11.48
C LEU A 219 4.26 14.51 -12.12
N GLY A 220 4.86 15.55 -11.56
CA GLY A 220 4.74 16.92 -12.07
C GLY A 220 3.40 17.59 -11.81
N TRP A 221 2.54 17.05 -10.95
CA TRP A 221 1.27 17.66 -10.57
C TRP A 221 1.47 19.10 -10.07
N ARG A 222 0.68 20.05 -10.62
CA ARG A 222 0.78 21.49 -10.32
C ARG A 222 -0.51 22.10 -9.75
N GLY A 223 -1.45 21.28 -9.32
CA GLY A 223 -2.70 21.77 -8.70
C GLY A 223 -3.71 22.37 -9.68
N THR A 224 -3.76 21.86 -10.93
CA THR A 224 -4.77 22.26 -11.92
C THR A 224 -5.87 21.25 -12.02
#